data_270271de3318d91c93cbb239c1a1abf6
#
_entry.id   270271de3318d91c93cbb239c1a1abf6
#
_cell.length_a   1.000
_cell.length_b   1.000
_cell.length_c   1.000
_cell.angle_alpha   90.00
_cell.angle_beta   90.00
_cell.angle_gamma   90.00
#
_symmetry.space_group_name_H-M   'P 1'
#
loop_
_entity.id
_entity.type
_entity.pdbx_description
1 polymer ?
#
loop_
_entity_poly.entity_id
_entity_poly.type
_entity_poly.pdbx_seq_one_letter_code
_entity_poly.pdbx_strand_id
1 'polypeptide(L)'
;FKEDGRGQIPLSFKCDVPEEGNYLVTVQITAEKEVDPALIFIGRRRLYLCRKMEKGEHVCESYVVNVCPVIARNQSSVLEDLSIDVTVIGEGVHLNYVRVEKAHCRTIYIAGDSTVTDQNTDYPYVPGASYSGWGQMLSAFLGNEFAVSNHSHSGLTTESFRSEGHYRVMRKRLHAGDLCLIQFGHNDQKLDKLKAEGGYRDR
;
A
#
# COMPACT_ATOMS: atom_id res chain seq x y z
N PHE A 1 7.37 10.67 18.03
CA PHE A 1 6.40 9.65 18.46
C PHE A 1 5.23 10.37 19.12
N LYS A 2 4.00 10.12 18.69
CA LYS A 2 2.81 10.56 19.42
C LYS A 2 2.25 9.34 20.15
N GLU A 3 2.22 9.39 21.47
CA GLU A 3 1.40 8.48 22.25
C GLU A 3 -0.08 8.73 21.89
N ASP A 4 -0.76 7.71 21.42
CA ASP A 4 -2.17 7.80 21.09
C ASP A 4 -3.08 7.70 22.32
N GLY A 5 -2.50 7.68 23.50
CA GLY A 5 -3.21 7.55 24.79
C GLY A 5 -3.83 6.16 25.04
N ARG A 6 -3.57 5.18 24.18
CA ARG A 6 -4.16 3.82 24.24
C ARG A 6 -3.15 2.73 24.56
N GLY A 7 -1.92 3.10 24.86
CA GLY A 7 -0.86 2.15 25.22
C GLY A 7 -0.27 1.37 24.04
N GLN A 8 -0.70 1.61 22.81
CA GLN A 8 -0.08 1.07 21.60
C GLN A 8 0.52 2.23 20.81
N ILE A 9 1.83 2.23 20.72
CA ILE A 9 2.59 3.21 19.93
C ILE A 9 3.08 2.49 18.68
N PRO A 10 2.54 2.77 17.49
CA PRO A 10 3.16 2.29 16.27
C PRO A 10 4.52 2.96 16.13
N LEU A 11 5.55 2.16 15.94
CA LEU A 11 6.87 2.66 15.59
C LEU A 11 6.88 2.96 14.11
N SER A 12 7.05 4.22 13.77
CA SER A 12 7.14 4.65 12.36
C SER A 12 8.50 5.26 12.08
N PHE A 13 9.10 4.82 10.99
CA PHE A 13 10.34 5.37 10.44
C PHE A 13 10.03 5.85 9.02
N LYS A 14 10.52 7.03 8.66
CA LYS A 14 10.40 7.59 7.32
C LYS A 14 11.77 7.97 6.80
N CYS A 15 12.08 7.60 5.56
CA CYS A 15 13.26 8.06 4.87
C CYS A 15 12.91 8.55 3.47
N ASP A 16 13.60 9.59 3.02
CA ASP A 16 13.51 10.09 1.66
C ASP A 16 14.36 9.24 0.73
N VAL A 17 13.89 9.09 -0.50
CA VAL A 17 14.61 8.42 -1.57
C VAL A 17 14.85 9.38 -2.73
N PRO A 18 15.95 9.20 -3.51
CA PRO A 18 16.36 10.20 -4.50
C PRO A 18 15.45 10.27 -5.73
N GLU A 19 14.70 9.22 -6.02
CA GLU A 19 13.88 9.12 -7.24
C GLU A 19 12.75 8.10 -7.09
N GLU A 20 11.77 8.15 -7.98
CA GLU A 20 10.77 7.09 -8.11
C GLU A 20 11.39 5.75 -8.56
N GLY A 21 10.74 4.64 -8.21
CA GLY A 21 11.14 3.29 -8.60
C GLY A 21 10.96 2.25 -7.52
N ASN A 22 11.60 1.11 -7.69
CA ASN A 22 11.53 0.00 -6.75
C ASN A 22 12.73 0.02 -5.80
N TYR A 23 12.45 -0.30 -4.54
CA TYR A 23 13.43 -0.34 -3.47
C TYR A 23 13.32 -1.63 -2.66
N LEU A 24 14.45 -2.18 -2.26
CA LEU A 24 14.54 -3.26 -1.29
C LEU A 24 14.66 -2.63 0.11
N VAL A 25 13.70 -2.93 0.95
CA VAL A 25 13.64 -2.43 2.33
C VAL A 25 13.87 -3.61 3.27
N THR A 26 15.00 -3.62 3.95
CA THR A 26 15.30 -4.63 4.98
C THR A 26 14.90 -4.07 6.33
N VAL A 27 14.09 -4.82 7.06
CA VAL A 27 13.56 -4.44 8.37
C VAL A 27 13.96 -5.48 9.38
N GLN A 28 14.54 -5.05 10.49
CA GLN A 28 14.84 -5.91 11.64
C GLN A 28 14.02 -5.48 12.85
N ILE A 29 13.28 -6.41 13.41
CA ILE A 29 12.48 -6.22 14.62
C ILE A 29 12.82 -7.28 15.68
N THR A 30 12.54 -6.95 16.93
CA THR A 30 12.69 -7.84 18.08
C THR A 30 11.46 -7.75 18.97
N ALA A 31 11.00 -8.88 19.49
CA ALA A 31 9.89 -8.94 20.44
C ALA A 31 10.42 -9.10 21.89
N GLU A 32 10.10 -8.16 22.78
CA GLU A 32 10.40 -8.26 24.22
C GLU A 32 9.52 -9.26 24.95
N LYS A 33 8.33 -9.47 24.46
CA LYS A 33 7.31 -10.39 24.96
C LYS A 33 6.64 -11.09 23.80
N GLU A 34 5.82 -12.10 24.06
CA GLU A 34 4.97 -12.69 23.04
C GLU A 34 4.03 -11.62 22.47
N VAL A 35 3.94 -11.54 21.14
CA VAL A 35 3.09 -10.60 20.38
C VAL A 35 2.31 -11.34 19.33
N ASP A 36 0.98 -11.17 19.32
CA ASP A 36 0.09 -11.77 18.32
C ASP A 36 -1.03 -10.81 17.93
N PRO A 37 -0.99 -10.26 16.70
CA PRO A 37 0.09 -10.33 15.74
C PRO A 37 1.11 -9.19 15.87
N ALA A 38 2.33 -9.42 15.41
CA ALA A 38 3.26 -8.39 14.99
C ALA A 38 3.01 -8.06 13.52
N LEU A 39 2.95 -6.77 13.19
CA LEU A 39 2.66 -6.29 11.85
C LEU A 39 3.76 -5.35 11.34
N ILE A 40 4.10 -5.47 10.05
CA ILE A 40 4.94 -4.49 9.36
C ILE A 40 4.15 -3.96 8.15
N PHE A 41 3.99 -2.64 8.11
CA PHE A 41 3.49 -1.91 6.95
C PHE A 41 4.60 -1.07 6.35
N ILE A 42 4.71 -1.04 5.02
CA ILE A 42 5.73 -0.25 4.32
C ILE A 42 5.08 0.56 3.18
N GLY A 43 5.63 1.75 2.94
CA GLY A 43 5.16 2.68 1.94
C GLY A 43 3.75 3.17 2.27
N ARG A 44 2.86 3.19 1.30
CA ARG A 44 1.48 3.66 1.49
C ARG A 44 0.62 2.68 2.30
N ARG A 45 1.09 2.28 3.48
CA ARG A 45 0.39 1.38 4.44
C ARG A 45 0.08 0.00 3.86
N ARG A 46 0.93 -0.53 3.01
CA ARG A 46 0.80 -1.91 2.52
C ARG A 46 1.35 -2.89 3.52
N LEU A 47 0.61 -3.96 3.78
CA LEU A 47 0.99 -5.01 4.71
C LEU A 47 2.09 -5.88 4.08
N TYR A 48 3.15 -6.11 4.82
CA TYR A 48 4.26 -6.97 4.43
C TYR A 48 4.48 -8.13 5.39
N LEU A 49 4.22 -7.93 6.68
CA LEU A 49 4.32 -8.99 7.68
C LEU A 49 3.08 -8.97 8.57
N CYS A 50 2.53 -10.15 8.83
CA CYS A 50 1.50 -10.40 9.84
C CYS A 50 1.76 -11.79 10.43
N ARG A 51 2.33 -11.84 11.64
CA ARG A 51 2.63 -13.11 12.29
C ARG A 51 2.72 -12.97 13.80
N LYS A 52 2.57 -14.11 14.49
CA LYS A 52 2.95 -14.22 15.89
C LYS A 52 4.48 -14.17 16.03
N MET A 53 4.96 -13.52 17.10
CA MET A 53 6.35 -13.52 17.51
C MET A 53 6.45 -13.97 18.97
N GLU A 54 7.41 -14.84 19.25
CA GLU A 54 7.71 -15.28 20.60
C GLU A 54 8.64 -14.27 21.32
N LYS A 55 8.63 -14.30 22.66
CA LYS A 55 9.53 -13.47 23.46
C LYS A 55 11.00 -13.72 23.09
N GLY A 56 11.73 -12.65 22.78
CA GLY A 56 13.14 -12.69 22.40
C GLY A 56 13.36 -13.04 20.93
N GLU A 57 12.31 -13.25 20.14
CA GLU A 57 12.44 -13.55 18.73
C GLU A 57 12.93 -12.33 17.94
N HIS A 58 13.86 -12.58 17.02
CA HIS A 58 14.39 -11.61 16.08
C HIS A 58 13.94 -11.98 14.67
N VAL A 59 13.35 -11.01 13.97
CA VAL A 59 13.00 -11.13 12.56
C VAL A 59 13.81 -10.11 11.78
N CYS A 60 14.46 -10.56 10.70
CA CYS A 60 15.17 -9.70 9.75
C CYS A 60 14.77 -10.14 8.35
N GLU A 61 13.90 -9.35 7.72
CA GLU A 61 13.36 -9.67 6.39
C GLU A 61 13.48 -8.49 5.45
N SER A 62 13.51 -8.80 4.16
CA SER A 62 13.62 -7.79 3.10
C SER A 62 12.41 -7.85 2.18
N TYR A 63 11.90 -6.70 1.82
CA TYR A 63 10.68 -6.53 1.02
C TYR A 63 10.91 -5.54 -0.11
N VAL A 64 10.34 -5.80 -1.28
CA VAL A 64 10.37 -4.83 -2.37
C VAL A 64 9.17 -3.89 -2.32
N VAL A 65 9.45 -2.60 -2.44
CA VAL A 65 8.49 -1.51 -2.31
C VAL A 65 8.57 -0.61 -3.54
N ASN A 66 7.43 -0.24 -4.10
CA ASN A 66 7.38 0.75 -5.17
C ASN A 66 7.12 2.16 -4.62
N VAL A 67 7.95 3.10 -5.02
CA VAL A 67 7.77 4.55 -4.80
C VAL A 67 7.43 5.17 -6.15
N CYS A 68 6.24 5.71 -6.25
CA CYS A 68 5.79 6.41 -7.46
C CYS A 68 4.77 7.50 -7.12
N PRO A 69 4.66 8.52 -7.97
CA PRO A 69 3.60 9.52 -7.87
C PRO A 69 2.21 8.89 -8.01
N VAL A 70 1.27 9.45 -7.30
CA VAL A 70 -0.14 9.05 -7.32
C VAL A 70 -1.03 10.27 -7.30
N ILE A 71 -2.30 10.10 -7.66
CA ILE A 71 -3.32 11.12 -7.44
C ILE A 71 -4.09 10.70 -6.20
N ALA A 72 -4.04 11.52 -5.14
CA ALA A 72 -4.74 11.25 -3.91
C ALA A 72 -6.25 11.49 -4.06
N ARG A 73 -7.05 10.85 -3.20
CA ARG A 73 -8.51 11.03 -3.20
C ARG A 73 -8.87 12.51 -3.08
N ASN A 74 -9.85 12.95 -3.88
CA ASN A 74 -10.35 14.32 -3.92
C ASN A 74 -9.29 15.38 -4.31
N GLN A 75 -8.21 14.96 -4.96
CA GLN A 75 -7.21 15.86 -5.53
C GLN A 75 -7.15 15.68 -7.05
N SER A 76 -6.85 16.78 -7.75
CA SER A 76 -6.63 16.79 -9.20
C SER A 76 -5.15 16.84 -9.58
N SER A 77 -4.28 17.05 -8.60
CA SER A 77 -2.83 17.12 -8.80
C SER A 77 -2.16 15.80 -8.44
N VAL A 78 -1.07 15.53 -9.12
CA VAL A 78 -0.20 14.41 -8.81
C VAL A 78 0.57 14.73 -7.51
N LEU A 79 0.51 13.84 -6.57
CA LEU A 79 1.32 13.86 -5.36
C LEU A 79 2.63 13.11 -5.64
N GLU A 80 3.73 13.82 -5.55
CA GLU A 80 5.07 13.26 -5.61
C GLU A 80 5.58 13.12 -4.17
N ASP A 81 5.54 11.90 -3.64
CA ASP A 81 6.10 11.58 -2.33
C ASP A 81 7.26 10.59 -2.53
N LEU A 82 8.48 11.15 -2.54
CA LEU A 82 9.71 10.39 -2.68
C LEU A 82 10.20 9.91 -1.32
N SER A 83 9.34 9.18 -0.62
CA SER A 83 9.68 8.63 0.69
C SER A 83 9.19 7.22 0.89
N ILE A 84 9.79 6.53 1.83
CA ILE A 84 9.38 5.20 2.29
C ILE A 84 9.11 5.29 3.80
N ASP A 85 7.87 5.01 4.17
CA ASP A 85 7.46 4.84 5.56
C ASP A 85 7.52 3.36 5.94
N VAL A 86 8.12 3.05 7.09
CA VAL A 86 8.06 1.72 7.72
C VAL A 86 7.34 1.87 9.05
N THR A 87 6.24 1.18 9.21
CA THR A 87 5.44 1.19 10.44
C THR A 87 5.38 -0.22 11.02
N VAL A 88 5.79 -0.35 12.26
CA VAL A 88 5.73 -1.60 13.03
C VAL A 88 4.65 -1.48 14.10
N ILE A 89 3.77 -2.47 14.16
CA ILE A 89 2.68 -2.55 15.15
C ILE A 89 2.82 -3.85 15.93
N GLY A 90 2.74 -3.72 17.24
CA GLY A 90 2.81 -4.80 18.21
C GLY A 90 3.36 -4.28 19.53
N GLU A 91 2.62 -4.45 20.62
CA GLU A 91 3.08 -4.03 21.93
C GLU A 91 4.31 -4.85 22.37
N GLY A 92 5.43 -4.18 22.62
CA GLY A 92 6.71 -4.83 22.94
C GLY A 92 7.51 -5.29 21.72
N VAL A 93 7.16 -4.81 20.53
CA VAL A 93 8.00 -4.97 19.33
C VAL A 93 8.89 -3.74 19.18
N HIS A 94 10.18 -3.97 18.96
CA HIS A 94 11.18 -2.95 18.71
C HIS A 94 11.63 -2.99 17.27
N LEU A 95 11.69 -1.82 16.63
CA LEU A 95 12.32 -1.62 15.34
C LEU A 95 13.82 -1.35 15.56
N ASN A 96 14.66 -2.33 15.22
CA ASN A 96 16.09 -2.24 15.46
C ASN A 96 16.84 -1.61 14.29
N TYR A 97 16.40 -1.92 13.06
CA TYR A 97 17.14 -1.57 11.87
C TYR A 97 16.24 -1.46 10.65
N VAL A 98 16.51 -0.45 9.83
CA VAL A 98 15.93 -0.30 8.49
C VAL A 98 17.04 0.03 7.51
N ARG A 99 17.10 -0.69 6.40
CA ARG A 99 18.00 -0.41 5.28
C ARG A 99 17.18 -0.30 4.01
N VAL A 100 17.48 0.70 3.21
CA VAL A 100 16.78 0.95 1.94
C VAL A 100 17.80 1.00 0.82
N GLU A 101 17.58 0.22 -0.24
CA GLU A 101 18.44 0.13 -1.40
C GLU A 101 17.62 0.13 -2.68
N LYS A 102 18.16 0.63 -3.77
CA LYS A 102 17.51 0.53 -5.08
C LYS A 102 17.36 -0.94 -5.48
N ALA A 103 16.19 -1.32 -5.97
CA ALA A 103 15.91 -2.68 -6.42
C ALA A 103 15.54 -2.74 -7.89
N HIS A 104 15.90 -3.85 -8.53
CA HIS A 104 15.50 -4.17 -9.89
C HIS A 104 14.56 -5.37 -9.86
N CYS A 105 13.27 -5.12 -9.86
CA CYS A 105 12.22 -6.12 -9.91
C CYS A 105 11.07 -5.61 -10.78
N ARG A 106 10.16 -6.52 -11.14
CA ARG A 106 8.94 -6.17 -11.86
C ARG A 106 7.96 -5.46 -10.93
N THR A 107 7.02 -4.73 -11.51
CA THR A 107 5.99 -4.02 -10.75
C THR A 107 4.61 -4.58 -11.09
N ILE A 108 3.79 -4.79 -10.06
CA ILE A 108 2.36 -5.03 -10.20
C ILE A 108 1.65 -3.69 -10.02
N TYR A 109 1.11 -3.16 -11.09
CA TYR A 109 0.26 -1.97 -11.06
C TYR A 109 -1.17 -2.37 -10.80
N ILE A 110 -1.83 -1.66 -9.87
CA ILE A 110 -3.22 -1.93 -9.51
C ILE A 110 -4.07 -0.72 -9.84
N ALA A 111 -5.15 -0.96 -10.59
CA ALA A 111 -6.19 0.01 -10.92
C ALA A 111 -7.53 -0.48 -10.36
N GLY A 112 -8.21 0.35 -9.60
CA GLY A 112 -9.48 -0.05 -9.00
C GLY A 112 -10.11 1.02 -8.11
N ASP A 113 -11.11 0.61 -7.38
CA ASP A 113 -11.88 1.44 -6.47
C ASP A 113 -11.55 1.17 -4.99
N SER A 114 -12.49 1.48 -4.07
CA SER A 114 -12.32 1.32 -2.63
C SER A 114 -12.05 -0.11 -2.18
N THR A 115 -12.47 -1.10 -2.96
CA THR A 115 -12.27 -2.51 -2.61
C THR A 115 -10.82 -2.97 -2.80
N VAL A 116 -10.02 -2.16 -3.48
CA VAL A 116 -8.64 -2.49 -3.89
C VAL A 116 -7.62 -1.54 -3.28
N THR A 117 -8.01 -0.31 -2.94
CA THR A 117 -7.09 0.79 -2.61
C THR A 117 -6.32 0.59 -1.31
N ASP A 118 -5.17 1.26 -1.22
CA ASP A 118 -4.48 1.55 0.03
C ASP A 118 -5.33 2.58 0.80
N GLN A 119 -6.22 2.11 1.66
CA GLN A 119 -7.18 2.97 2.36
C GLN A 119 -6.48 4.01 3.22
N ASN A 120 -7.01 5.23 3.17
CA ASN A 120 -6.57 6.27 4.08
C ASN A 120 -7.12 5.97 5.47
N THR A 121 -6.22 5.88 6.43
CA THR A 121 -6.56 5.64 7.81
C THR A 121 -6.22 6.89 8.61
N ASP A 122 -7.12 7.84 8.67
CA ASP A 122 -7.01 8.93 9.62
C ASP A 122 -7.01 8.38 11.06
N TYR A 123 -7.55 7.16 11.19
CA TYR A 123 -7.63 6.41 12.45
C TYR A 123 -7.28 4.94 12.23
N PRO A 124 -6.02 4.58 11.94
CA PRO A 124 -5.63 3.21 11.63
C PRO A 124 -5.90 2.22 12.77
N TYR A 125 -6.08 2.72 13.99
CA TYR A 125 -6.12 1.92 15.21
C TYR A 125 -7.47 1.97 15.95
N VAL A 126 -8.52 2.42 15.29
CA VAL A 126 -9.86 2.34 15.86
C VAL A 126 -10.46 0.99 15.49
N PRO A 127 -10.55 0.04 16.42
CA PRO A 127 -11.16 -1.26 16.14
C PRO A 127 -12.56 -1.09 15.57
N GLY A 128 -12.84 -1.80 14.46
CA GLY A 128 -14.13 -1.77 13.79
C GLY A 128 -14.41 -0.55 12.91
N ALA A 129 -13.51 0.45 12.87
CA ALA A 129 -13.67 1.64 12.03
C ALA A 129 -12.76 1.64 10.78
N SER A 130 -11.71 0.83 10.79
CA SER A 130 -10.78 0.71 9.67
C SER A 130 -11.22 -0.40 8.72
N TYR A 131 -11.08 -0.14 7.45
CA TYR A 131 -11.20 -1.13 6.39
C TYR A 131 -10.06 -0.97 5.39
N SER A 132 -9.75 -2.01 4.66
CA SER A 132 -8.66 -2.04 3.68
C SER A 132 -9.13 -2.63 2.37
N GLY A 133 -8.53 -2.18 1.28
CA GLY A 133 -8.67 -2.86 0.00
C GLY A 133 -7.72 -4.06 -0.07
N TRP A 134 -8.06 -5.07 -0.85
CA TRP A 134 -7.20 -6.26 -0.98
C TRP A 134 -5.81 -5.91 -1.56
N GLY A 135 -5.71 -4.86 -2.38
CA GLY A 135 -4.43 -4.40 -2.93
C GLY A 135 -3.45 -3.93 -1.85
N GLN A 136 -3.96 -3.45 -0.71
CA GLN A 136 -3.16 -3.09 0.46
C GLN A 136 -2.55 -4.32 1.16
N MET A 137 -3.23 -5.47 1.05
CA MET A 137 -2.78 -6.72 1.66
C MET A 137 -1.89 -7.56 0.73
N LEU A 138 -1.94 -7.30 -0.58
CA LEU A 138 -1.30 -8.15 -1.60
C LEU A 138 0.19 -8.36 -1.35
N SER A 139 0.91 -7.33 -0.90
CA SER A 139 2.35 -7.40 -0.68
C SER A 139 2.77 -8.46 0.34
N ALA A 140 1.90 -8.81 1.29
CA ALA A 140 2.18 -9.86 2.28
C ALA A 140 2.21 -11.29 1.68
N PHE A 141 1.72 -11.46 0.46
CA PHE A 141 1.63 -12.75 -0.24
C PHE A 141 2.57 -12.86 -1.44
N LEU A 142 3.39 -11.83 -1.67
CA LEU A 142 4.34 -11.77 -2.78
C LEU A 142 5.77 -11.95 -2.26
N GLY A 143 6.59 -12.59 -3.08
CA GLY A 143 8.04 -12.55 -2.92
C GLY A 143 8.64 -11.25 -3.48
N ASN A 144 9.97 -11.13 -3.39
CA ASN A 144 10.70 -9.94 -3.84
C ASN A 144 10.85 -9.82 -5.36
N GLU A 145 10.12 -10.64 -6.12
CA GLU A 145 10.08 -10.56 -7.59
C GLU A 145 9.20 -9.40 -8.10
N PHE A 146 8.23 -8.97 -7.27
CA PHE A 146 7.26 -7.95 -7.63
C PHE A 146 7.08 -6.91 -6.53
N ALA A 147 7.28 -5.65 -6.88
CA ALA A 147 6.81 -4.54 -6.08
C ALA A 147 5.37 -4.17 -6.45
N VAL A 148 4.58 -3.68 -5.51
CA VAL A 148 3.19 -3.27 -5.75
C VAL A 148 3.09 -1.76 -5.88
N SER A 149 2.45 -1.29 -6.96
CA SER A 149 2.13 0.11 -7.22
C SER A 149 0.62 0.28 -7.33
N ASN A 150 -0.03 0.73 -6.26
CA ASN A 150 -1.48 0.82 -6.19
C ASN A 150 -1.97 2.24 -6.52
N HIS A 151 -2.62 2.38 -7.68
CA HIS A 151 -3.19 3.64 -8.18
C HIS A 151 -4.69 3.78 -7.93
N SER A 152 -5.27 2.84 -7.17
CA SER A 152 -6.68 2.84 -6.83
C SER A 152 -7.01 3.87 -5.75
N HIS A 153 -8.22 4.37 -5.73
CA HIS A 153 -8.78 5.02 -4.54
C HIS A 153 -10.30 4.91 -4.48
N SER A 154 -10.85 5.24 -3.33
CA SER A 154 -12.28 5.13 -3.05
C SER A 154 -13.12 6.03 -3.97
N GLY A 155 -14.18 5.47 -4.53
CA GLY A 155 -15.13 6.20 -5.38
C GLY A 155 -14.84 6.13 -6.87
N LEU A 156 -13.65 5.66 -7.29
CA LEU A 156 -13.32 5.58 -8.71
C LEU A 156 -14.24 4.62 -9.49
N THR A 157 -14.54 5.03 -10.69
CA THR A 157 -15.17 4.26 -11.76
C THR A 157 -14.14 4.04 -12.87
N THR A 158 -14.44 3.19 -13.84
CA THR A 158 -13.62 3.04 -15.05
C THR A 158 -13.43 4.36 -15.80
N GLU A 159 -14.45 5.21 -15.81
CA GLU A 159 -14.41 6.51 -16.46
C GLU A 159 -13.54 7.51 -15.67
N SER A 160 -13.80 7.65 -14.36
CA SER A 160 -13.08 8.62 -13.54
C SER A 160 -11.60 8.26 -13.38
N PHE A 161 -11.25 6.98 -13.30
CA PHE A 161 -9.86 6.54 -13.32
C PHE A 161 -9.09 7.06 -14.54
N ARG A 162 -9.75 7.16 -15.70
CA ARG A 162 -9.18 7.73 -16.92
C ARG A 162 -9.23 9.25 -16.93
N SER A 163 -10.39 9.85 -16.68
CA SER A 163 -10.61 11.28 -16.80
C SER A 163 -9.88 12.11 -15.75
N GLU A 164 -9.72 11.58 -14.53
CA GLU A 164 -8.96 12.20 -13.45
C GLU A 164 -7.44 12.01 -13.58
N GLY A 165 -7.00 11.19 -14.53
CA GLY A 165 -5.59 11.06 -14.90
C GLY A 165 -4.82 9.93 -14.21
N HIS A 166 -5.45 9.11 -13.36
CA HIS A 166 -4.82 7.93 -12.71
C HIS A 166 -4.22 6.98 -13.75
N TYR A 167 -4.97 6.66 -14.80
CA TYR A 167 -4.50 5.84 -15.90
C TYR A 167 -3.23 6.41 -16.56
N ARG A 168 -3.19 7.73 -16.77
CA ARG A 168 -2.04 8.41 -17.39
C ARG A 168 -0.78 8.31 -16.52
N VAL A 169 -0.94 8.48 -15.20
CA VAL A 169 0.17 8.36 -14.25
C VAL A 169 0.73 6.95 -14.24
N MET A 170 -0.14 5.95 -14.17
CA MET A 170 0.22 4.53 -14.20
C MET A 170 0.88 4.13 -15.53
N ARG A 171 0.24 4.47 -16.66
CA ARG A 171 0.70 4.08 -18.00
C ARG A 171 2.12 4.57 -18.32
N LYS A 172 2.49 5.74 -17.85
CA LYS A 172 3.83 6.30 -18.08
C LYS A 172 4.95 5.48 -17.44
N ARG A 173 4.61 4.61 -16.51
CA ARG A 173 5.55 3.83 -15.68
C ARG A 173 5.53 2.34 -15.96
N LEU A 174 4.60 1.87 -16.77
CA LEU A 174 4.51 0.47 -17.18
C LEU A 174 5.68 0.13 -18.14
N HIS A 175 6.38 -0.93 -17.80
CA HIS A 175 7.46 -1.49 -18.60
C HIS A 175 7.14 -2.93 -19.04
N ALA A 176 7.87 -3.42 -20.01
CA ALA A 176 7.73 -4.81 -20.44
C ALA A 176 8.07 -5.77 -19.28
N GLY A 177 7.18 -6.71 -19.02
CA GLY A 177 7.28 -7.67 -17.92
C GLY A 177 6.54 -7.28 -16.65
N ASP A 178 6.09 -6.03 -16.52
CA ASP A 178 5.19 -5.63 -15.45
C ASP A 178 3.80 -6.25 -15.61
N LEU A 179 3.05 -6.31 -14.51
CA LEU A 179 1.68 -6.78 -14.49
C LEU A 179 0.72 -5.64 -14.19
N CYS A 180 -0.50 -5.75 -14.71
CA CYS A 180 -1.57 -4.80 -14.40
C CYS A 180 -2.80 -5.57 -13.92
N LEU A 181 -3.23 -5.31 -12.69
CA LEU A 181 -4.45 -5.85 -12.09
C LEU A 181 -5.51 -4.75 -12.09
N ILE A 182 -6.68 -5.06 -12.66
CA ILE A 182 -7.75 -4.09 -12.83
C ILE A 182 -9.04 -4.63 -12.20
N GLN A 183 -9.62 -3.86 -11.27
CA GLN A 183 -10.90 -4.18 -10.66
C GLN A 183 -11.75 -2.93 -10.47
N PHE A 184 -12.80 -2.82 -11.26
CA PHE A 184 -13.85 -1.82 -11.16
C PHE A 184 -15.22 -2.48 -11.20
N GLY A 185 -16.28 -1.71 -11.00
CA GLY A 185 -17.66 -2.14 -11.12
C GLY A 185 -18.53 -1.67 -9.95
N HIS A 186 -18.01 -1.68 -8.73
CA HIS A 186 -18.81 -1.31 -7.55
C HIS A 186 -19.37 0.12 -7.61
N ASN A 187 -18.62 1.07 -8.16
CA ASN A 187 -19.10 2.44 -8.34
C ASN A 187 -19.70 2.66 -9.72
N ASP A 188 -19.25 1.95 -10.74
CA ASP A 188 -19.77 2.06 -12.11
C ASP A 188 -21.28 1.72 -12.15
N GLN A 189 -21.70 0.67 -11.43
CA GLN A 189 -23.11 0.27 -11.36
C GLN A 189 -24.05 1.32 -10.76
N LYS A 190 -23.51 2.30 -10.01
CA LYS A 190 -24.29 3.39 -9.41
C LYS A 190 -24.57 4.52 -10.38
N LEU A 191 -23.90 4.54 -11.53
CA LEU A 191 -24.07 5.58 -12.55
C LEU A 191 -25.05 5.10 -13.62
N ASP A 192 -26.12 5.88 -13.86
CA ASP A 192 -27.16 5.53 -14.82
C ASP A 192 -26.62 5.26 -16.23
N LYS A 193 -25.59 6.02 -16.64
CA LYS A 193 -24.92 5.87 -17.94
C LYS A 193 -23.99 4.65 -18.05
N LEU A 194 -23.75 3.93 -16.97
CA LEU A 194 -22.86 2.76 -16.91
C LEU A 194 -23.61 1.48 -16.55
N LYS A 195 -24.90 1.39 -16.87
CA LYS A 195 -25.68 0.15 -16.75
C LYS A 195 -25.12 -0.93 -17.66
N ALA A 196 -25.37 -2.18 -17.28
CA ALA A 196 -24.84 -3.36 -17.99
C ALA A 196 -25.19 -3.38 -19.48
N GLU A 197 -26.38 -2.89 -19.84
CA GLU A 197 -26.81 -2.75 -21.23
C GLU A 197 -26.57 -1.34 -21.75
N GLY A 198 -25.77 -1.21 -22.79
CA GLY A 198 -25.50 0.06 -23.49
C GLY A 198 -24.53 1.01 -22.80
N GLY A 199 -23.86 0.57 -21.74
CA GLY A 199 -22.93 1.42 -21.01
C GLY A 199 -21.66 0.71 -20.56
N TYR A 200 -21.74 -0.13 -19.55
CA TYR A 200 -20.59 -0.82 -18.97
C TYR A 200 -19.94 -1.83 -19.92
N ARG A 201 -20.75 -2.52 -20.70
CA ARG A 201 -20.30 -3.55 -21.65
C ARG A 201 -19.51 -2.97 -22.83
N ASP A 202 -19.71 -1.71 -23.16
CA ASP A 202 -19.19 -1.07 -24.36
C ASP A 202 -17.93 -0.23 -24.08
N ARG A 203 -17.40 -0.30 -22.85
CA ARG A 203 -16.21 0.42 -22.37
C ARG A 203 -15.09 -0.49 -21.94
#